data_5588f36db4d894916a9fb3c892d71688
#
_entry.id   5588f36db4d894916a9fb3c892d71688
#
_cell.length_a   1.000
_cell.length_b   1.000
_cell.length_c   1.000
_cell.angle_alpha   90.00
_cell.angle_beta   90.00
_cell.angle_gamma   90.00
#
_symmetry.space_group_name_H-M   'P 1'
#
loop_
_entity.id
_entity.type
_entity.pdbx_description
1 polymer ?
#
loop_
_entity_poly.entity_id
_entity_poly.type
_entity_poly.pdbx_seq_one_letter_code
_entity_poly.pdbx_strand_id
1 'polypeptide(L)'
;MYIQLAEQIEADINNRIYADGEKLPSENQLCEKYGVSRITVRQALEKLEQKNLLFSVHGKGTYVQREKISQNLTKITSFEKTLEEKGLTGYTEVELYAKSRIPANIRQIFGQDNVHRLCLVGYAGDLPLMYYNSYLKSYIAERMYPLAKKWESQKKAFSTWDMYKDIEVRYLHVEQKFTATIADSHISKILHVPKGDPVIKMETYAYEKNMVVEYKIAYYRADKYSFTIVREVDNGA
;
A
#
# COMPACT_ATOMS: atom_id res chain seq x y z
N MET A 1 16.13 27.55 18.17
CA MET A 1 15.93 28.18 16.83
C MET A 1 15.79 27.14 15.72
N TYR A 2 16.80 26.29 15.40
CA TYR A 2 16.64 25.30 14.33
C TYR A 2 15.56 24.24 14.61
N ILE A 3 15.29 23.88 15.87
CA ILE A 3 14.21 22.97 16.26
C ILE A 3 12.85 23.58 15.93
N GLN A 4 12.64 24.85 16.29
CA GLN A 4 11.39 25.57 16.00
C GLN A 4 11.14 25.71 14.49
N LEU A 5 12.21 25.96 13.71
CA LEU A 5 12.13 25.97 12.25
C LEU A 5 11.77 24.60 11.69
N ALA A 6 12.36 23.51 12.21
CA ALA A 6 12.02 22.16 11.80
C ALA A 6 10.54 21.84 12.12
N GLU A 7 10.05 22.20 13.31
CA GLU A 7 8.65 22.04 13.70
C GLU A 7 7.70 22.84 12.80
N GLN A 8 8.08 24.06 12.41
CA GLN A 8 7.27 24.87 11.49
C GLN A 8 7.20 24.26 10.09
N ILE A 9 8.35 23.79 9.53
CA ILE A 9 8.36 23.14 8.22
C ILE A 9 7.60 21.79 8.28
N GLU A 10 7.72 21.04 9.36
CA GLU A 10 6.95 19.81 9.61
C GLU A 10 5.45 20.09 9.64
N ALA A 11 5.01 21.16 10.31
CA ALA A 11 3.63 21.61 10.30
C ALA A 11 3.15 22.02 8.89
N ASP A 12 4.00 22.74 8.14
CA ASP A 12 3.70 23.14 6.75
C ASP A 12 3.53 21.89 5.83
N ILE A 13 4.33 20.84 6.03
CA ILE A 13 4.19 19.55 5.32
C ILE A 13 2.89 18.85 5.72
N ASN A 14 2.61 18.74 7.01
CA ASN A 14 1.41 18.09 7.52
C ASN A 14 0.13 18.80 7.06
N ASN A 15 0.17 20.13 6.95
CA ASN A 15 -0.92 20.96 6.42
C ASN A 15 -0.97 21.00 4.89
N ARG A 16 -0.11 20.22 4.19
CA ARG A 16 0.00 20.14 2.73
C ARG A 16 0.33 21.48 2.04
N ILE A 17 0.96 22.41 2.74
CA ILE A 17 1.56 23.61 2.14
C ILE A 17 2.70 23.20 1.19
N TYR A 18 3.43 22.13 1.55
CA TYR A 18 4.34 21.43 0.69
C TYR A 18 3.80 20.00 0.46
N ALA A 19 3.51 19.69 -0.79
CA ALA A 19 2.95 18.39 -1.15
C ALA A 19 4.00 17.27 -1.15
N ASP A 20 3.57 16.03 -1.00
CA ASP A 20 4.41 14.84 -1.11
C ASP A 20 5.24 14.84 -2.41
N GLY A 21 6.55 14.77 -2.30
CA GLY A 21 7.49 14.79 -3.42
C GLY A 21 7.70 16.17 -4.02
N GLU A 22 7.12 17.23 -3.46
CA GLU A 22 7.36 18.61 -3.86
C GLU A 22 8.77 19.05 -3.44
N LYS A 23 9.37 19.88 -4.28
CA LYS A 23 10.65 20.50 -3.99
C LYS A 23 10.44 21.65 -3.00
N LEU A 24 11.13 21.61 -1.86
CA LEU A 24 11.16 22.73 -0.95
C LEU A 24 11.85 23.96 -1.58
N PRO A 25 11.53 25.18 -1.12
CA PRO A 25 12.31 26.36 -1.45
C PRO A 25 13.80 26.15 -1.14
N SER A 26 14.67 26.78 -1.89
CA SER A 26 16.13 26.71 -1.65
C SER A 26 16.50 27.21 -0.26
N GLU A 27 17.66 26.80 0.25
CA GLU A 27 18.18 27.29 1.54
C GLU A 27 18.11 28.81 1.66
N ASN A 28 18.44 29.56 0.58
CA ASN A 28 18.38 31.01 0.57
C ASN A 28 16.96 31.54 0.72
N GLN A 29 16.00 30.95 -0.02
CA GLN A 29 14.60 31.34 0.08
C GLN A 29 14.02 31.00 1.45
N LEU A 30 14.45 29.89 2.08
CA LEU A 30 14.06 29.55 3.44
C LEU A 30 14.66 30.52 4.46
N CYS A 31 15.94 30.97 4.27
CA CYS A 31 16.53 32.00 5.10
C CYS A 31 15.71 33.32 5.04
N GLU A 32 15.34 33.76 3.84
CA GLU A 32 14.52 34.95 3.63
C GLU A 32 13.08 34.78 4.22
N LYS A 33 12.42 33.65 3.96
CA LYS A 33 11.05 33.38 4.44
C LYS A 33 10.96 33.38 5.97
N TYR A 34 11.95 32.79 6.66
CA TYR A 34 11.89 32.60 8.11
C TYR A 34 12.83 33.53 8.90
N GLY A 35 13.60 34.38 8.25
CA GLY A 35 14.50 35.36 8.90
C GLY A 35 15.63 34.73 9.72
N VAL A 36 16.16 33.58 9.27
CA VAL A 36 17.19 32.81 9.99
C VAL A 36 18.46 32.59 9.18
N SER A 37 19.56 32.23 9.86
CA SER A 37 20.83 31.96 9.20
C SER A 37 20.78 30.66 8.37
N ARG A 38 21.67 30.56 7.34
CA ARG A 38 21.82 29.36 6.52
C ARG A 38 22.18 28.11 7.36
N ILE A 39 22.99 28.30 8.40
CA ILE A 39 23.35 27.21 9.33
C ILE A 39 22.09 26.68 10.04
N THR A 40 21.20 27.56 10.50
CA THR A 40 19.95 27.21 11.16
C THR A 40 19.03 26.45 10.20
N VAL A 41 18.94 26.88 8.93
CA VAL A 41 18.14 26.18 7.90
C VAL A 41 18.70 24.79 7.66
N ARG A 42 20.01 24.62 7.46
CA ARG A 42 20.62 23.31 7.25
C ARG A 42 20.37 22.35 8.39
N GLN A 43 20.58 22.79 9.63
CA GLN A 43 20.31 21.96 10.81
C GLN A 43 18.84 21.57 10.93
N ALA A 44 17.90 22.43 10.54
CA ALA A 44 16.48 22.13 10.51
C ALA A 44 16.17 21.09 9.42
N LEU A 45 16.70 21.25 8.20
CA LEU A 45 16.52 20.29 7.11
C LEU A 45 17.14 18.93 7.43
N GLU A 46 18.38 18.89 7.96
CA GLU A 46 19.04 17.65 8.41
C GLU A 46 18.19 16.91 9.46
N LYS A 47 17.60 17.65 10.42
CA LYS A 47 16.70 17.06 11.42
C LYS A 47 15.45 16.46 10.78
N LEU A 48 14.86 17.10 9.78
CA LEU A 48 13.70 16.60 9.05
C LEU A 48 14.05 15.42 8.13
N GLU A 49 15.27 15.38 7.58
CA GLU A 49 15.80 14.22 6.86
C GLU A 49 15.99 13.02 7.79
N GLN A 50 16.52 13.22 9.00
CA GLN A 50 16.64 12.18 10.03
C GLN A 50 15.26 11.61 10.45
N LYS A 51 14.22 12.45 10.42
CA LYS A 51 12.83 12.04 10.63
C LYS A 51 12.16 11.38 9.38
N ASN A 52 12.91 11.26 8.27
CA ASN A 52 12.38 10.80 6.97
C ASN A 52 11.21 11.66 6.41
N LEU A 53 11.15 12.93 6.78
CA LEU A 53 10.16 13.88 6.23
C LEU A 53 10.68 14.57 4.97
N LEU A 54 12.00 14.63 4.79
CA LEU A 54 12.67 15.21 3.65
C LEU A 54 13.74 14.27 3.08
N PHE A 55 14.11 14.48 1.82
CA PHE A 55 15.31 13.91 1.22
C PHE A 55 15.98 14.91 0.30
N SER A 56 17.30 14.95 0.31
CA SER A 56 18.09 15.82 -0.57
C SER A 56 18.63 15.07 -1.78
N VAL A 57 18.54 15.72 -2.94
CA VAL A 57 19.17 15.25 -4.17
C VAL A 57 20.30 16.21 -4.52
N HIS A 58 21.53 15.69 -4.56
CA HIS A 58 22.71 16.51 -4.84
C HIS A 58 22.54 17.33 -6.13
N GLY A 59 22.79 18.63 -6.05
CA GLY A 59 22.64 19.58 -7.17
C GLY A 59 21.20 19.89 -7.60
N LYS A 60 20.19 19.20 -7.05
CA LYS A 60 18.77 19.40 -7.43
C LYS A 60 17.94 20.05 -6.32
N GLY A 61 18.31 19.86 -5.04
CA GLY A 61 17.64 20.46 -3.89
C GLY A 61 16.99 19.43 -2.95
N THR A 62 16.23 19.91 -1.97
CA THR A 62 15.55 19.14 -0.95
C THR A 62 14.07 18.99 -1.30
N TYR A 63 13.52 17.81 -1.09
CA TYR A 63 12.16 17.43 -1.46
C TYR A 63 11.44 16.85 -0.25
N VAL A 64 10.12 17.05 -0.19
CA VAL A 64 9.29 16.40 0.81
C VAL A 64 9.30 14.90 0.57
N GLN A 65 9.65 14.14 1.61
CA GLN A 65 9.61 12.68 1.56
C GLN A 65 8.16 12.23 1.42
N ARG A 66 7.91 11.37 0.45
CA ARG A 66 6.61 10.72 0.34
C ARG A 66 6.47 9.72 1.48
N GLU A 67 5.58 10.00 2.42
CA GLU A 67 5.31 9.03 3.47
C GLU A 67 4.65 7.80 2.86
N LYS A 68 5.34 6.66 2.96
CA LYS A 68 4.79 5.40 2.49
C LYS A 68 3.93 4.78 3.57
N ILE A 69 2.81 4.21 3.15
CA ILE A 69 2.04 3.31 3.98
C ILE A 69 2.91 2.07 4.21
N SER A 70 3.37 1.87 5.44
CA SER A 70 4.18 0.71 5.81
C SER A 70 3.29 -0.36 6.43
N GLN A 71 3.17 -1.50 5.74
CA GLN A 71 2.44 -2.64 6.26
C GLN A 71 3.39 -3.62 6.94
N ASN A 72 3.10 -3.94 8.22
CA ASN A 72 3.85 -4.95 8.94
C ASN A 72 3.43 -6.36 8.49
N LEU A 73 4.41 -7.17 8.06
CA LEU A 73 4.20 -8.54 7.57
C LEU A 73 4.23 -9.61 8.65
N THR A 74 4.54 -9.25 9.88
CA THR A 74 4.55 -10.20 11.01
C THR A 74 3.14 -10.76 11.29
N LYS A 75 2.10 -9.98 10.94
CA LYS A 75 0.69 -10.36 11.06
C LYS A 75 -0.07 -9.95 9.80
N ILE A 76 -1.05 -10.75 9.41
CA ILE A 76 -1.99 -10.35 8.37
C ILE A 76 -2.87 -9.25 8.94
N THR A 77 -2.76 -8.06 8.38
CA THR A 77 -3.51 -6.88 8.77
C THR A 77 -4.54 -6.55 7.68
N SER A 78 -5.71 -6.10 8.06
CA SER A 78 -6.72 -5.62 7.12
C SER A 78 -6.27 -4.34 6.42
N PHE A 79 -6.85 -4.06 5.27
CA PHE A 79 -6.56 -2.81 4.57
C PHE A 79 -7.05 -1.59 5.37
N GLU A 80 -8.26 -1.68 5.94
CA GLU A 80 -8.81 -0.65 6.82
C GLU A 80 -7.85 -0.30 7.96
N LYS A 81 -7.40 -1.31 8.71
CA LYS A 81 -6.47 -1.11 9.82
C LYS A 81 -5.13 -0.52 9.38
N THR A 82 -4.63 -0.94 8.21
CA THR A 82 -3.38 -0.39 7.64
C THR A 82 -3.51 1.12 7.35
N LEU A 83 -4.68 1.58 6.92
CA LEU A 83 -4.96 3.01 6.72
C LEU A 83 -5.13 3.75 8.06
N GLU A 84 -5.89 3.17 9.01
CA GLU A 84 -6.12 3.76 10.33
C GLU A 84 -4.82 4.01 11.09
N GLU A 85 -3.86 3.06 11.05
CA GLU A 85 -2.53 3.20 11.67
C GLU A 85 -1.73 4.40 11.13
N LYS A 86 -2.13 4.93 9.97
CA LYS A 86 -1.56 6.11 9.32
C LYS A 86 -2.47 7.35 9.39
N GLY A 87 -3.58 7.27 10.12
CA GLY A 87 -4.57 8.34 10.19
C GLY A 87 -5.26 8.63 8.85
N LEU A 88 -5.27 7.66 7.95
CA LEU A 88 -5.87 7.77 6.62
C LEU A 88 -7.26 7.11 6.61
N THR A 89 -8.14 7.65 5.80
CA THR A 89 -9.42 7.03 5.44
C THR A 89 -9.36 6.51 4.02
N GLY A 90 -10.08 5.45 3.74
CA GLY A 90 -10.11 4.88 2.40
C GLY A 90 -11.31 3.99 2.17
N TYR A 91 -11.40 3.45 0.98
CA TYR A 91 -12.46 2.54 0.58
C TYR A 91 -11.93 1.53 -0.44
N THR A 92 -12.74 0.52 -0.73
CA THR A 92 -12.41 -0.51 -1.73
C THR A 92 -13.55 -0.61 -2.75
N GLU A 93 -13.20 -0.68 -4.03
CA GLU A 93 -14.12 -0.89 -5.13
C GLU A 93 -13.96 -2.29 -5.72
N VAL A 94 -15.08 -2.85 -6.18
CA VAL A 94 -15.10 -4.11 -6.93
C VAL A 94 -14.93 -3.80 -8.41
N GLU A 95 -13.71 -3.99 -8.92
CA GLU A 95 -13.38 -3.76 -10.33
C GLU A 95 -13.96 -4.84 -11.23
N LEU A 96 -13.92 -6.11 -10.80
CA LEU A 96 -14.40 -7.25 -11.59
C LEU A 96 -14.86 -8.41 -10.70
N TYR A 97 -15.97 -9.03 -11.10
CA TYR A 97 -16.31 -10.40 -10.68
C TYR A 97 -16.61 -11.25 -11.91
N ALA A 98 -15.88 -12.37 -12.08
CA ALA A 98 -16.03 -13.24 -13.23
C ALA A 98 -16.05 -14.72 -12.84
N LYS A 99 -17.01 -15.46 -13.40
CA LYS A 99 -17.20 -16.91 -13.21
C LYS A 99 -16.56 -17.75 -14.33
N SER A 100 -16.03 -17.11 -15.36
CA SER A 100 -15.49 -17.75 -16.56
C SER A 100 -14.19 -17.11 -17.00
N ARG A 101 -13.54 -17.72 -18.00
CA ARG A 101 -12.25 -17.24 -18.57
C ARG A 101 -11.10 -17.28 -17.58
N ILE A 102 -11.08 -18.28 -16.70
CA ILE A 102 -9.94 -18.52 -15.82
C ILE A 102 -8.84 -19.22 -16.61
N PRO A 103 -7.60 -18.68 -16.61
CA PRO A 103 -6.46 -19.31 -17.31
C PRO A 103 -6.21 -20.74 -16.84
N ALA A 104 -5.77 -21.62 -17.73
CA ALA A 104 -5.56 -23.04 -17.44
C ALA A 104 -4.53 -23.26 -16.31
N ASN A 105 -3.43 -22.50 -16.31
CA ASN A 105 -2.41 -22.54 -15.27
C ASN A 105 -2.97 -22.16 -13.89
N ILE A 106 -3.93 -21.23 -13.82
CA ILE A 106 -4.60 -20.87 -12.56
C ILE A 106 -5.52 -22.02 -12.10
N ARG A 107 -6.29 -22.63 -13.00
CA ARG A 107 -7.13 -23.78 -12.66
C ARG A 107 -6.33 -24.94 -12.10
N GLN A 108 -5.13 -25.19 -12.62
CA GLN A 108 -4.24 -26.23 -12.11
C GLN A 108 -3.86 -26.03 -10.64
N ILE A 109 -3.70 -24.76 -10.17
CA ILE A 109 -3.42 -24.44 -8.77
C ILE A 109 -4.52 -24.97 -7.84
N PHE A 110 -5.77 -25.00 -8.32
CA PHE A 110 -6.96 -25.42 -7.54
C PHE A 110 -7.37 -26.88 -7.79
N GLY A 111 -6.54 -27.69 -8.43
CA GLY A 111 -6.87 -29.10 -8.72
C GLY A 111 -8.05 -29.26 -9.67
N GLN A 112 -8.26 -28.29 -10.60
CA GLN A 112 -9.36 -28.26 -11.55
C GLN A 112 -10.75 -27.92 -10.96
N ASP A 113 -10.82 -27.50 -9.71
CA ASP A 113 -12.07 -27.02 -9.12
C ASP A 113 -12.60 -25.77 -9.83
N ASN A 114 -13.89 -25.51 -9.68
CA ASN A 114 -14.50 -24.28 -10.16
C ASN A 114 -13.94 -23.08 -9.41
N VAL A 115 -13.38 -22.14 -10.17
CA VAL A 115 -12.71 -20.95 -9.67
C VAL A 115 -13.37 -19.71 -10.24
N HIS A 116 -13.61 -18.72 -9.39
CA HIS A 116 -14.06 -17.40 -9.79
C HIS A 116 -12.95 -16.37 -9.55
N ARG A 117 -13.03 -15.30 -10.30
CA ARG A 117 -12.11 -14.16 -10.19
C ARG A 117 -12.81 -12.98 -9.54
N LEU A 118 -12.24 -12.43 -8.49
CA LEU A 118 -12.67 -11.20 -7.82
C LEU A 118 -11.52 -10.20 -7.82
N CYS A 119 -11.72 -9.05 -8.46
CA CYS A 119 -10.74 -7.98 -8.51
C CYS A 119 -11.22 -6.79 -7.67
N LEU A 120 -10.33 -6.27 -6.84
CA LEU A 120 -10.58 -5.17 -5.93
C LEU A 120 -9.53 -4.08 -6.12
N VAL A 121 -9.94 -2.82 -6.04
CA VAL A 121 -9.03 -1.66 -5.99
C VAL A 121 -9.22 -0.96 -4.64
N GLY A 122 -8.14 -0.81 -3.90
CA GLY A 122 -8.13 -0.11 -2.61
C GLY A 122 -7.62 1.31 -2.76
N TYR A 123 -8.35 2.26 -2.17
CA TYR A 123 -8.09 3.69 -2.23
C TYR A 123 -7.79 4.27 -0.86
N ALA A 124 -6.90 5.29 -0.79
CA ALA A 124 -6.82 6.25 0.30
C ALA A 124 -7.26 7.62 -0.22
N GLY A 125 -8.37 8.16 0.27
CA GLY A 125 -9.07 9.24 -0.43
C GLY A 125 -9.35 8.84 -1.88
N ASP A 126 -8.98 9.68 -2.85
CA ASP A 126 -9.16 9.41 -4.28
C ASP A 126 -7.95 8.71 -4.94
N LEU A 127 -6.93 8.36 -4.16
CA LEU A 127 -5.70 7.77 -4.66
C LEU A 127 -5.78 6.23 -4.62
N PRO A 128 -5.74 5.53 -5.77
CA PRO A 128 -5.65 4.08 -5.79
C PRO A 128 -4.26 3.66 -5.30
N LEU A 129 -4.23 2.82 -4.26
CA LEU A 129 -2.99 2.36 -3.62
C LEU A 129 -2.59 0.95 -4.05
N MET A 130 -3.60 0.10 -4.28
CA MET A 130 -3.39 -1.31 -4.56
C MET A 130 -4.50 -1.88 -5.42
N TYR A 131 -4.13 -2.90 -6.17
CA TYR A 131 -5.04 -3.70 -6.98
C TYR A 131 -4.89 -5.17 -6.61
N TYR A 132 -5.99 -5.82 -6.26
CA TYR A 132 -6.05 -7.24 -5.97
C TYR A 132 -6.74 -8.00 -7.10
N ASN A 133 -6.11 -9.06 -7.57
CA ASN A 133 -6.64 -10.00 -8.52
C ASN A 133 -6.69 -11.37 -7.84
N SER A 134 -7.82 -11.68 -7.20
CA SER A 134 -8.03 -12.90 -6.43
C SER A 134 -8.75 -13.95 -7.25
N TYR A 135 -8.18 -15.14 -7.29
CA TYR A 135 -8.82 -16.36 -7.79
C TYR A 135 -9.23 -17.19 -6.57
N LEU A 136 -10.50 -17.53 -6.49
CA LEU A 136 -11.14 -18.12 -5.32
C LEU A 136 -11.93 -19.36 -5.74
N LYS A 137 -11.96 -20.39 -4.91
CA LYS A 137 -12.94 -21.48 -5.10
C LYS A 137 -14.35 -20.89 -5.18
N SER A 138 -15.19 -21.42 -6.08
CA SER A 138 -16.49 -20.83 -6.41
C SER A 138 -17.37 -20.62 -5.18
N TYR A 139 -17.42 -21.59 -4.25
CA TYR A 139 -18.24 -21.50 -3.04
C TYR A 139 -17.82 -20.35 -2.10
N ILE A 140 -16.53 -19.97 -2.11
CA ILE A 140 -16.00 -18.82 -1.37
C ILE A 140 -16.37 -17.53 -2.09
N ALA A 141 -16.07 -17.46 -3.38
CA ALA A 141 -16.30 -16.26 -4.19
C ALA A 141 -17.79 -15.86 -4.24
N GLU A 142 -18.68 -16.82 -4.31
CA GLU A 142 -20.13 -16.59 -4.31
C GLU A 142 -20.66 -16.03 -2.98
N ARG A 143 -20.00 -16.34 -1.86
CA ARG A 143 -20.29 -15.73 -0.55
C ARG A 143 -19.62 -14.37 -0.38
N MET A 144 -18.40 -14.21 -0.89
CA MET A 144 -17.64 -12.94 -0.81
C MET A 144 -18.21 -11.83 -1.66
N TYR A 145 -18.65 -12.13 -2.89
CA TYR A 145 -19.07 -11.09 -3.82
C TYR A 145 -20.24 -10.22 -3.32
N PRO A 146 -21.35 -10.77 -2.79
CA PRO A 146 -22.42 -9.96 -2.21
C PRO A 146 -21.93 -9.11 -1.03
N LEU A 147 -21.03 -9.65 -0.19
CA LEU A 147 -20.46 -8.95 0.94
C LEU A 147 -19.57 -7.81 0.48
N ALA A 148 -18.72 -8.04 -0.54
CA ALA A 148 -17.88 -7.02 -1.15
C ALA A 148 -18.73 -5.86 -1.72
N LYS A 149 -19.82 -6.15 -2.42
CA LYS A 149 -20.74 -5.12 -2.94
C LYS A 149 -21.45 -4.35 -1.83
N LYS A 150 -21.82 -5.02 -0.74
CA LYS A 150 -22.38 -4.35 0.44
C LYS A 150 -21.35 -3.38 1.06
N TRP A 151 -20.11 -3.80 1.27
CA TRP A 151 -19.07 -2.97 1.86
C TRP A 151 -18.62 -1.83 0.93
N GLU A 152 -18.56 -2.07 -0.38
CA GLU A 152 -18.34 -1.05 -1.39
C GLU A 152 -19.40 0.07 -1.31
N SER A 153 -20.69 -0.29 -1.21
CA SER A 153 -21.78 0.70 -1.09
C SER A 153 -21.70 1.52 0.21
N GLN A 154 -21.06 0.98 1.24
CA GLN A 154 -20.78 1.64 2.52
C GLN A 154 -19.48 2.46 2.51
N LYS A 155 -18.76 2.51 1.39
CA LYS A 155 -17.42 3.13 1.27
C LYS A 155 -16.42 2.60 2.31
N LYS A 156 -16.51 1.33 2.63
CA LYS A 156 -15.60 0.66 3.56
C LYS A 156 -14.29 0.28 2.86
N ALA A 157 -13.16 0.39 3.57
CA ALA A 157 -11.90 -0.20 3.13
C ALA A 157 -11.86 -1.68 3.53
N PHE A 158 -11.58 -2.57 2.58
CA PHE A 158 -11.52 -4.01 2.84
C PHE A 158 -10.62 -4.74 1.82
N SER A 159 -10.25 -5.95 2.17
CA SER A 159 -9.61 -6.95 1.32
C SER A 159 -10.34 -8.29 1.44
N THR A 160 -9.92 -9.31 0.70
CA THR A 160 -10.47 -10.67 0.86
C THR A 160 -10.23 -11.20 2.27
N TRP A 161 -9.14 -10.80 2.94
CA TRP A 161 -8.85 -11.21 4.33
C TRP A 161 -9.94 -10.81 5.31
N ASP A 162 -10.49 -9.62 5.16
CA ASP A 162 -11.54 -9.11 6.04
C ASP A 162 -12.83 -9.90 5.90
N MET A 163 -13.15 -10.30 4.67
CA MET A 163 -14.37 -11.03 4.35
C MET A 163 -14.39 -12.49 4.86
N TYR A 164 -13.22 -13.11 5.02
CA TYR A 164 -13.16 -14.51 5.45
C TYR A 164 -13.79 -14.78 6.80
N LYS A 165 -13.69 -13.84 7.74
CA LYS A 165 -14.33 -13.97 9.05
C LYS A 165 -15.85 -14.05 8.93
N ASP A 166 -16.42 -13.24 8.05
CA ASP A 166 -17.87 -13.13 7.87
C ASP A 166 -18.46 -14.30 7.06
N ILE A 167 -17.63 -15.01 6.31
CA ILE A 167 -18.05 -16.21 5.57
C ILE A 167 -17.62 -17.51 6.23
N GLU A 168 -17.11 -17.45 7.47
CA GLU A 168 -16.75 -18.62 8.31
C GLU A 168 -15.73 -19.57 7.65
N VAL A 169 -14.85 -19.05 6.81
CA VAL A 169 -13.72 -19.79 6.25
C VAL A 169 -12.48 -19.50 7.07
N ARG A 170 -11.83 -20.52 7.55
CA ARG A 170 -10.62 -20.41 8.39
C ARG A 170 -9.39 -20.86 7.62
N TYR A 171 -8.32 -20.08 7.72
CA TYR A 171 -7.02 -20.47 7.18
C TYR A 171 -6.18 -21.15 8.24
N LEU A 172 -5.40 -22.10 7.78
CA LEU A 172 -4.36 -22.72 8.59
C LEU A 172 -2.96 -22.25 8.14
N HIS A 173 -2.82 -21.83 6.85
CA HIS A 173 -1.53 -21.50 6.27
C HIS A 173 -1.65 -20.50 5.14
N VAL A 174 -0.69 -19.58 5.07
CA VAL A 174 -0.58 -18.57 4.01
C VAL A 174 0.87 -18.44 3.57
N GLU A 175 1.09 -18.54 2.27
CA GLU A 175 2.40 -18.29 1.65
C GLU A 175 2.35 -17.01 0.83
N GLN A 176 3.38 -16.16 0.99
CA GLN A 176 3.48 -14.88 0.28
C GLN A 176 4.85 -14.73 -0.36
N LYS A 177 4.85 -14.35 -1.63
CA LYS A 177 6.05 -14.03 -2.40
C LYS A 177 5.99 -12.60 -2.88
N PHE A 178 7.03 -11.83 -2.57
CA PHE A 178 7.19 -10.45 -3.01
C PHE A 178 8.15 -10.36 -4.17
N THR A 179 7.80 -9.56 -5.17
CA THR A 179 8.63 -9.33 -6.36
C THR A 179 8.52 -7.86 -6.76
N ALA A 180 9.65 -7.24 -7.07
CA ALA A 180 9.65 -5.95 -7.73
C ALA A 180 9.32 -6.15 -9.22
N THR A 181 8.44 -5.32 -9.77
CA THR A 181 8.06 -5.34 -11.19
C THR A 181 7.74 -3.92 -11.65
N ILE A 182 7.41 -3.76 -12.93
CA ILE A 182 6.99 -2.49 -13.51
C ILE A 182 5.50 -2.54 -13.87
N ALA A 183 4.84 -1.39 -13.83
CA ALA A 183 3.45 -1.26 -14.26
C ALA A 183 3.34 -1.48 -15.78
N ASP A 184 2.59 -2.50 -16.18
CA ASP A 184 2.14 -2.66 -17.55
C ASP A 184 0.98 -1.68 -17.85
N SER A 185 0.42 -1.72 -19.06
CA SER A 185 -0.67 -0.81 -19.45
C SER A 185 -1.94 -1.01 -18.64
N HIS A 186 -2.20 -2.21 -18.11
CA HIS A 186 -3.37 -2.49 -17.28
C HIS A 186 -3.19 -1.94 -15.85
N ILE A 187 -2.07 -2.27 -15.22
CA ILE A 187 -1.73 -1.80 -13.86
C ILE A 187 -1.55 -0.28 -13.83
N SER A 188 -0.90 0.29 -14.85
CA SER A 188 -0.74 1.74 -15.04
C SER A 188 -2.09 2.46 -14.99
N LYS A 189 -3.09 1.94 -15.72
CA LYS A 189 -4.43 2.52 -15.78
C LYS A 189 -5.18 2.40 -14.44
N ILE A 190 -5.10 1.24 -13.77
CA ILE A 190 -5.83 1.00 -12.51
C ILE A 190 -5.21 1.78 -11.36
N LEU A 191 -3.88 1.78 -11.24
CA LEU A 191 -3.20 2.42 -10.12
C LEU A 191 -2.85 3.89 -10.37
N HIS A 192 -3.24 4.45 -11.53
CA HIS A 192 -2.93 5.83 -11.92
C HIS A 192 -1.43 6.15 -11.79
N VAL A 193 -0.58 5.25 -12.28
CA VAL A 193 0.88 5.43 -12.34
C VAL A 193 1.34 5.39 -13.80
N PRO A 194 2.43 6.07 -14.18
CA PRO A 194 3.00 5.94 -15.51
C PRO A 194 3.32 4.48 -15.84
N LYS A 195 3.12 4.10 -17.11
CA LYS A 195 3.58 2.78 -17.59
C LYS A 195 5.09 2.69 -17.46
N GLY A 196 5.58 1.59 -16.88
CA GLY A 196 7.00 1.38 -16.63
C GLY A 196 7.44 1.78 -15.22
N ASP A 197 6.59 2.48 -14.45
CA ASP A 197 6.89 2.80 -13.05
C ASP A 197 7.01 1.54 -12.20
N PRO A 198 7.87 1.55 -11.16
CA PRO A 198 8.01 0.43 -10.26
C PRO A 198 6.74 0.20 -9.44
N VAL A 199 6.34 -1.06 -9.34
CA VAL A 199 5.27 -1.54 -8.46
C VAL A 199 5.75 -2.77 -7.68
N ILE A 200 5.20 -2.98 -6.50
CA ILE A 200 5.46 -4.19 -5.72
C ILE A 200 4.37 -5.20 -6.06
N LYS A 201 4.78 -6.36 -6.58
CA LYS A 201 3.89 -7.51 -6.81
C LYS A 201 3.98 -8.46 -5.63
N MET A 202 2.83 -8.85 -5.08
CA MET A 202 2.73 -9.88 -4.05
C MET A 202 1.82 -11.01 -4.55
N GLU A 203 2.36 -12.21 -4.60
CA GLU A 203 1.60 -13.43 -4.88
C GLU A 203 1.31 -14.12 -3.55
N THR A 204 0.06 -14.48 -3.32
CA THR A 204 -0.39 -15.09 -2.08
C THR A 204 -1.15 -16.37 -2.37
N TYR A 205 -0.79 -17.44 -1.69
CA TYR A 205 -1.55 -18.69 -1.64
C TYR A 205 -2.14 -18.82 -0.24
N ALA A 206 -3.45 -19.00 -0.15
CA ALA A 206 -4.14 -19.30 1.08
C ALA A 206 -4.66 -20.73 1.04
N TYR A 207 -4.37 -21.49 2.10
CA TYR A 207 -4.70 -22.90 2.21
C TYR A 207 -5.69 -23.15 3.33
N GLU A 208 -6.65 -24.00 3.06
CA GLU A 208 -7.49 -24.66 4.05
C GLU A 208 -7.21 -26.16 3.98
N LYS A 209 -6.73 -26.76 5.07
CA LYS A 209 -6.38 -28.19 5.12
C LYS A 209 -5.54 -28.66 3.91
N ASN A 210 -4.48 -27.98 3.58
CA ASN A 210 -3.58 -28.28 2.45
C ASN A 210 -4.19 -28.09 1.04
N MET A 211 -5.39 -27.54 0.92
CA MET A 211 -5.98 -27.18 -0.37
C MET A 211 -5.93 -25.67 -0.57
N VAL A 212 -5.50 -25.23 -1.75
CA VAL A 212 -5.55 -23.81 -2.10
C VAL A 212 -7.02 -23.38 -2.21
N VAL A 213 -7.40 -22.36 -1.46
CA VAL A 213 -8.74 -21.76 -1.47
C VAL A 213 -8.74 -20.36 -2.10
N GLU A 214 -7.61 -19.65 -2.03
CA GLU A 214 -7.37 -18.41 -2.75
C GLU A 214 -5.95 -18.39 -3.31
N TYR A 215 -5.81 -17.98 -4.57
CA TYR A 215 -4.57 -17.49 -5.15
C TYR A 215 -4.77 -16.04 -5.55
N LYS A 216 -3.99 -15.14 -4.96
CA LYS A 216 -4.12 -13.70 -5.16
C LYS A 216 -2.83 -13.10 -5.71
N ILE A 217 -2.96 -12.28 -6.73
CA ILE A 217 -1.89 -11.41 -7.22
C ILE A 217 -2.27 -9.98 -6.85
N ALA A 218 -1.47 -9.37 -5.99
CA ALA A 218 -1.65 -8.00 -5.57
C ALA A 218 -0.56 -7.11 -6.17
N TYR A 219 -0.93 -5.91 -6.59
CA TYR A 219 0.00 -4.88 -7.03
C TYR A 219 -0.17 -3.66 -6.13
N TYR A 220 0.94 -3.16 -5.62
CA TYR A 220 0.98 -1.99 -4.75
C TYR A 220 1.82 -0.90 -5.40
N ARG A 221 1.40 0.33 -5.27
CA ARG A 221 2.19 1.50 -5.68
C ARG A 221 3.46 1.58 -4.85
N ALA A 222 4.63 1.41 -5.49
CA ALA A 222 5.93 1.42 -4.80
C ALA A 222 6.32 2.83 -4.29
N ASP A 223 5.73 3.88 -4.85
CA ASP A 223 5.92 5.26 -4.39
C ASP A 223 5.13 5.58 -3.10
N LYS A 224 4.06 4.82 -2.80
CA LYS A 224 3.16 5.04 -1.66
C LYS A 224 3.12 3.88 -0.66
N TYR A 225 3.68 2.72 -0.98
CA TYR A 225 3.59 1.51 -0.16
C TYR A 225 4.97 0.91 0.13
N SER A 226 5.13 0.39 1.33
CA SER A 226 6.28 -0.40 1.74
C SER A 226 5.84 -1.55 2.64
N PHE A 227 6.67 -2.58 2.75
CA PHE A 227 6.44 -3.70 3.64
C PHE A 227 7.59 -3.79 4.64
N THR A 228 7.27 -3.98 5.91
CA THR A 228 8.24 -4.06 7.01
C THR A 228 8.09 -5.39 7.73
N ILE A 229 9.21 -6.05 8.00
CA ILE A 229 9.27 -7.22 8.87
C ILE A 229 10.15 -6.85 10.05
N VAL A 230 9.62 -6.94 11.27
CA VAL A 230 10.39 -6.78 12.49
C VAL A 230 10.73 -8.16 13.02
N ARG A 231 12.02 -8.43 13.27
CA ARG A 231 12.52 -9.67 13.85
C ARG A 231 13.39 -9.34 15.04
N GLU A 232 13.18 -10.05 16.13
CA GLU A 232 14.13 -10.08 17.25
C GLU A 232 15.20 -11.10 16.90
N VAL A 233 16.45 -10.72 17.07
CA VAL A 233 17.61 -11.62 16.92
C VAL A 233 18.09 -11.93 18.31
N ASP A 234 17.91 -13.18 18.74
CA ASP A 234 18.51 -13.67 19.97
C ASP A 234 20.00 -13.94 19.69
N ASN A 235 20.86 -13.09 20.25
CA ASN A 235 22.31 -13.19 20.07
C ASN A 235 22.93 -14.19 21.01
N GLY A 236 22.14 -15.08 21.65
CA GLY A 236 22.57 -16.17 22.49
C GLY A 236 23.67 -15.76 23.50
N ALA A 237 23.33 -15.51 24.75
CA ALA A 237 24.30 -15.34 25.81
C ALA A 237 24.99 -16.67 26.13
#